data_720b2eab98b30649a082703e170917f0
#
_entry.id   720b2eab98b30649a082703e170917f0
#
_cell.length_a   1.000
_cell.length_b   1.000
_cell.length_c   1.000
_cell.angle_alpha   90.00
_cell.angle_beta   90.00
_cell.angle_gamma   90.00
#
_symmetry.space_group_name_H-M   'P 1'
#
loop_
_entity.id
_entity.type
_entity.pdbx_description
1 polymer ?
#
loop_
_entity_poly.entity_id
_entity_poly.type
_entity_poly.pdbx_seq_one_letter_code
_entity_poly.pdbx_strand_id
1 'polypeptide(L)'
;MQSPQAKWKRYHELRPDALAECITSAPIAFCPLGLIEHHGWHLPAGYDGIKAERICIRIAENTGGVILPTMWWGANGGHGDFLWTHYQPEDATASILVNTTKQLIKFGFRALVLLAGHYPWQGILAKHIPLLQKEHPQTLLL
;
A
#
# COMPACT_ATOMS: atom_id res chain seq x y z
N MET A 1 -28.50 1.48 -18.72
CA MET A 1 -28.13 1.99 -17.37
C MET A 1 -26.62 1.83 -17.25
N GLN A 2 -25.88 2.94 -17.13
CA GLN A 2 -24.45 2.86 -16.81
C GLN A 2 -24.33 2.31 -15.39
N SER A 3 -23.50 1.28 -15.18
CA SER A 3 -23.17 0.81 -13.84
C SER A 3 -22.61 1.99 -13.04
N PRO A 4 -22.94 2.16 -11.75
CA PRO A 4 -22.39 3.25 -10.96
C PRO A 4 -20.87 3.18 -11.01
N GLN A 5 -20.25 4.27 -11.45
CA GLN A 5 -18.81 4.36 -11.60
C GLN A 5 -18.17 4.13 -10.22
N ALA A 6 -17.23 3.20 -10.13
CA ALA A 6 -16.56 2.88 -8.88
C ALA A 6 -15.95 4.15 -8.27
N LYS A 7 -16.19 4.40 -6.98
CA LYS A 7 -15.68 5.58 -6.27
C LYS A 7 -14.16 5.61 -6.17
N TRP A 8 -13.49 4.45 -6.37
CA TRP A 8 -12.05 4.28 -6.28
C TRP A 8 -11.46 3.89 -7.63
N LYS A 9 -10.17 4.12 -7.80
CA LYS A 9 -9.42 3.82 -9.01
C LYS A 9 -8.09 3.13 -8.68
N ARG A 10 -7.53 2.39 -9.64
CA ARG A 10 -6.15 1.89 -9.56
C ARG A 10 -5.19 2.98 -10.03
N TYR A 11 -4.26 3.38 -9.17
CA TYR A 11 -3.31 4.46 -9.44
C TYR A 11 -2.57 4.29 -10.78
N HIS A 12 -2.03 3.10 -11.03
CA HIS A 12 -1.21 2.79 -12.19
C HIS A 12 -2.00 2.63 -13.50
N GLU A 13 -3.32 2.64 -13.45
CA GLU A 13 -4.20 2.60 -14.63
C GLU A 13 -4.67 4.00 -15.04
N LEU A 14 -4.35 5.03 -14.24
CA LEU A 14 -4.81 6.39 -14.47
C LEU A 14 -3.77 7.21 -15.24
N ARG A 15 -4.27 8.05 -16.15
CA ARG A 15 -3.48 9.12 -16.75
C ARG A 15 -3.34 10.28 -15.76
N PRO A 16 -2.35 11.19 -15.96
CA PRO A 16 -2.10 12.30 -15.03
C PRO A 16 -3.30 13.22 -14.78
N ASP A 17 -4.12 13.48 -15.80
CA ASP A 17 -5.35 14.28 -15.67
C ASP A 17 -6.36 13.62 -14.73
N ALA A 18 -6.62 12.33 -14.92
CA ALA A 18 -7.52 11.55 -14.07
C ALA A 18 -6.99 11.38 -12.63
N LEU A 19 -5.65 11.31 -12.43
CA LEU A 19 -5.05 11.33 -11.10
C LEU A 19 -5.30 12.67 -10.39
N ALA A 20 -5.13 13.79 -11.08
CA ALA A 20 -5.42 15.13 -10.52
C ALA A 20 -6.89 15.25 -10.08
N GLU A 21 -7.83 14.75 -10.89
CA GLU A 21 -9.24 14.69 -10.53
C GLU A 21 -9.50 13.83 -9.28
N CYS A 22 -8.86 12.65 -9.18
CA CYS A 22 -8.98 11.79 -8.01
C CYS A 22 -8.45 12.47 -6.74
N ILE A 23 -7.30 13.14 -6.82
CA ILE A 23 -6.71 13.86 -5.68
C ILE A 23 -7.63 15.01 -5.23
N THR A 24 -8.27 15.69 -6.18
CA THR A 24 -9.22 16.78 -5.86
C THR A 24 -10.49 16.25 -5.20
N SER A 25 -11.03 15.13 -5.68
CA SER A 25 -12.31 14.59 -5.21
C SER A 25 -12.20 13.74 -3.95
N ALA A 26 -11.14 12.93 -3.84
CA ALA A 26 -10.88 12.04 -2.70
C ALA A 26 -9.36 11.85 -2.54
N PRO A 27 -8.66 12.75 -1.82
CA PRO A 27 -7.19 12.74 -1.70
C PRO A 27 -6.67 11.63 -0.77
N ILE A 28 -7.12 10.40 -1.00
CA ILE A 28 -6.78 9.23 -0.21
C ILE A 28 -6.01 8.26 -1.11
N ALA A 29 -4.83 7.81 -0.66
CA ALA A 29 -4.08 6.75 -1.30
C ALA A 29 -3.98 5.52 -0.39
N PHE A 30 -4.27 4.36 -0.94
CA PHE A 30 -4.15 3.08 -0.27
C PHE A 30 -2.90 2.36 -0.78
N CYS A 31 -2.03 1.97 0.13
CA CYS A 31 -0.77 1.27 -0.15
C CYS A 31 -0.83 -0.15 0.44
N PRO A 32 -1.27 -1.14 -0.32
CA PRO A 32 -1.26 -2.53 0.14
C PRO A 32 0.18 -3.06 0.20
N LEU A 33 0.60 -3.53 1.38
CA LEU A 33 1.96 -3.98 1.67
C LEU A 33 1.95 -5.49 1.88
N GLY A 34 2.48 -6.22 0.93
CA GLY A 34 2.50 -7.67 0.89
C GLY A 34 3.89 -8.27 0.89
N LEU A 35 3.93 -9.55 0.59
CA LEU A 35 5.13 -10.33 0.28
C LEU A 35 4.74 -11.48 -0.63
N ILE A 36 5.70 -11.99 -1.39
CA ILE A 36 5.59 -13.31 -2.01
C ILE A 36 6.26 -14.30 -1.08
N GLU A 37 5.47 -15.12 -0.41
CA GLU A 37 5.91 -15.99 0.67
C GLU A 37 5.19 -17.34 0.63
N HIS A 38 5.86 -18.39 1.08
CA HIS A 38 5.25 -19.69 1.25
C HIS A 38 4.22 -19.69 2.39
N HIS A 39 2.98 -20.05 2.09
CA HIS A 39 1.87 -20.12 3.05
C HIS A 39 1.28 -21.55 3.13
N GLY A 40 2.15 -22.58 3.06
CA GLY A 40 1.71 -23.97 2.95
C GLY A 40 1.14 -24.28 1.56
N TRP A 41 0.58 -25.48 1.41
CA TRP A 41 0.06 -25.98 0.13
C TRP A 41 -1.37 -25.49 -0.20
N HIS A 42 -2.01 -24.79 0.73
CA HIS A 42 -3.43 -24.41 0.64
C HIS A 42 -3.67 -22.94 0.30
N LEU A 43 -2.65 -22.08 0.36
CA LEU A 43 -2.74 -20.66 0.03
C LEU A 43 -1.77 -20.28 -1.10
N PRO A 44 -2.10 -19.28 -1.91
CA PRO A 44 -1.18 -18.78 -2.93
C PRO A 44 0.00 -18.06 -2.29
N ALA A 45 1.17 -18.09 -2.93
CA ALA A 45 2.37 -17.41 -2.45
C ALA A 45 2.19 -15.89 -2.29
N GLY A 46 1.29 -15.27 -3.04
CA GLY A 46 0.94 -13.86 -2.93
C GLY A 46 -0.17 -13.55 -1.92
N TYR A 47 -0.52 -14.47 -1.02
CA TYR A 47 -1.68 -14.32 -0.13
C TYR A 47 -1.69 -13.00 0.63
N ASP A 48 -0.58 -12.59 1.20
CA ASP A 48 -0.47 -11.36 1.99
C ASP A 48 -0.79 -10.11 1.19
N GLY A 49 -0.24 -10.00 -0.01
CA GLY A 49 -0.53 -8.88 -0.89
C GLY A 49 -1.95 -8.90 -1.43
N ILE A 50 -2.47 -10.07 -1.82
CA ILE A 50 -3.85 -10.24 -2.26
C ILE A 50 -4.82 -9.82 -1.16
N LYS A 51 -4.59 -10.28 0.07
CA LYS A 51 -5.39 -9.91 1.24
C LYS A 51 -5.37 -8.40 1.48
N ALA A 52 -4.17 -7.80 1.52
CA ALA A 52 -4.01 -6.36 1.73
C ALA A 52 -4.75 -5.55 0.66
N GLU A 53 -4.58 -5.88 -0.63
CA GLU A 53 -5.27 -5.21 -1.72
C GLU A 53 -6.79 -5.31 -1.59
N ARG A 54 -7.31 -6.50 -1.28
CA ARG A 54 -8.76 -6.70 -1.12
C ARG A 54 -9.34 -5.90 0.03
N ILE A 55 -8.64 -5.77 1.14
CA ILE A 55 -9.05 -4.92 2.26
C ILE A 55 -9.03 -3.44 1.84
N CYS A 56 -7.98 -2.97 1.16
CA CYS A 56 -7.92 -1.61 0.62
C CYS A 56 -9.11 -1.32 -0.30
N ILE A 57 -9.44 -2.23 -1.22
CA ILE A 57 -10.60 -2.10 -2.11
C ILE A 57 -11.89 -1.96 -1.30
N ARG A 58 -12.12 -2.82 -0.30
CA ARG A 58 -13.34 -2.77 0.53
C ARG A 58 -13.49 -1.46 1.29
N ILE A 59 -12.40 -0.88 1.75
CA ILE A 59 -12.42 0.45 2.38
C ILE A 59 -12.72 1.52 1.33
N ALA A 60 -12.01 1.48 0.20
CA ALA A 60 -12.12 2.47 -0.87
C ALA A 60 -13.50 2.48 -1.57
N GLU A 61 -14.24 1.38 -1.56
CA GLU A 61 -15.64 1.32 -2.03
C GLU A 61 -16.54 2.34 -1.30
N ASN A 62 -16.22 2.66 -0.04
CA ASN A 62 -16.99 3.62 0.76
C ASN A 62 -16.38 5.01 0.76
N THR A 63 -15.05 5.14 0.76
CA THR A 63 -14.33 6.40 0.93
C THR A 63 -13.94 7.06 -0.39
N GLY A 64 -13.86 6.31 -1.47
CA GLY A 64 -13.17 6.75 -2.68
C GLY A 64 -11.65 6.67 -2.53
N GLY A 65 -10.94 7.35 -3.44
CA GLY A 65 -9.48 7.40 -3.45
C GLY A 65 -8.83 6.49 -4.48
N VAL A 66 -7.52 6.34 -4.40
CA VAL A 66 -6.74 5.51 -5.34
C VAL A 66 -6.00 4.40 -4.61
N ILE A 67 -5.87 3.25 -5.27
CA ILE A 67 -5.14 2.09 -4.74
C ILE A 67 -3.86 1.94 -5.55
N LEU A 68 -2.71 2.01 -4.89
CA LEU A 68 -1.41 1.77 -5.48
C LEU A 68 -1.24 0.29 -5.84
N PRO A 69 -0.33 -0.03 -6.77
CA PRO A 69 0.11 -1.41 -6.95
C PRO A 69 0.57 -2.00 -5.62
N THR A 70 0.19 -3.23 -5.37
CA THR A 70 0.64 -3.95 -4.17
C THR A 70 2.16 -4.00 -4.12
N MET A 71 2.75 -3.66 -2.98
CA MET A 71 4.18 -3.86 -2.74
C MET A 71 4.43 -5.34 -2.42
N TRP A 72 4.88 -6.08 -3.44
CA TRP A 72 5.17 -7.52 -3.34
C TRP A 72 6.55 -7.83 -2.72
N TRP A 73 7.41 -6.83 -2.62
CA TRP A 73 8.80 -6.94 -2.21
C TRP A 73 8.99 -6.48 -0.77
N GLY A 74 8.41 -7.25 0.17
CA GLY A 74 8.55 -7.02 1.60
C GLY A 74 9.86 -7.61 2.16
N ALA A 75 10.17 -7.24 3.40
CA ALA A 75 11.33 -7.72 4.12
C ALA A 75 10.93 -8.78 5.15
N ASN A 76 11.89 -9.61 5.51
CA ASN A 76 11.84 -10.57 6.61
C ASN A 76 10.55 -11.39 6.78
N GLY A 77 10.64 -12.45 7.54
CA GLY A 77 9.54 -13.35 7.92
C GLY A 77 10.12 -14.67 8.40
N GLY A 78 9.30 -15.52 8.97
CA GLY A 78 9.72 -16.82 9.49
C GLY A 78 9.94 -17.89 8.42
N HIS A 79 9.64 -17.61 7.15
CA HIS A 79 9.58 -18.61 6.08
C HIS A 79 10.64 -18.41 4.98
N GLY A 80 11.77 -17.75 5.29
CA GLY A 80 12.83 -17.44 4.33
C GLY A 80 13.48 -18.64 3.68
N ASP A 81 13.54 -19.75 4.39
CA ASP A 81 14.13 -21.01 3.90
C ASP A 81 13.18 -21.83 3.02
N PHE A 82 11.93 -21.43 2.91
CA PHE A 82 10.97 -22.12 2.06
C PHE A 82 11.08 -21.68 0.61
N LEU A 83 10.94 -22.63 -0.32
CA LEU A 83 10.91 -22.36 -1.76
C LEU A 83 9.82 -21.35 -2.09
N TRP A 84 10.12 -20.50 -3.09
CA TRP A 84 9.22 -19.44 -3.61
C TRP A 84 8.94 -18.27 -2.65
N THR A 85 9.68 -18.15 -1.54
CA THR A 85 9.68 -16.96 -0.70
C THR A 85 10.71 -15.96 -1.19
N HIS A 86 10.31 -14.67 -1.33
CA HIS A 86 11.14 -13.59 -1.87
C HIS A 86 11.37 -12.50 -0.81
N TYR A 87 12.39 -12.64 0.00
CA TYR A 87 12.77 -11.58 0.94
C TYR A 87 13.63 -10.51 0.30
N GLN A 88 13.41 -9.29 0.77
CA GLN A 88 14.26 -8.16 0.46
C GLN A 88 14.97 -7.67 1.73
N PRO A 89 16.13 -7.00 1.63
CA PRO A 89 16.73 -6.32 2.76
C PRO A 89 15.74 -5.30 3.36
N GLU A 90 15.67 -5.24 4.69
CA GLU A 90 14.72 -4.37 5.38
C GLU A 90 14.94 -2.88 5.06
N ASP A 91 16.21 -2.46 4.97
CA ASP A 91 16.58 -1.09 4.63
C ASP A 91 16.14 -0.70 3.20
N ALA A 92 16.29 -1.59 2.24
CA ALA A 92 15.82 -1.37 0.88
C ALA A 92 14.29 -1.25 0.84
N THR A 93 13.58 -2.16 1.51
CA THR A 93 12.13 -2.16 1.63
C THR A 93 11.63 -0.88 2.32
N ALA A 94 12.24 -0.50 3.43
CA ALA A 94 11.91 0.72 4.15
C ALA A 94 12.18 1.97 3.31
N SER A 95 13.29 2.00 2.56
CA SER A 95 13.63 3.12 1.67
C SER A 95 12.56 3.33 0.60
N ILE A 96 12.10 2.26 -0.05
CA ILE A 96 11.04 2.34 -1.05
C ILE A 96 9.74 2.88 -0.42
N LEU A 97 9.33 2.35 0.74
CA LEU A 97 8.13 2.79 1.45
C LEU A 97 8.19 4.28 1.80
N VAL A 98 9.28 4.71 2.44
CA VAL A 98 9.48 6.11 2.87
C VAL A 98 9.46 7.06 1.68
N ASN A 99 10.19 6.75 0.62
CA ASN A 99 10.23 7.58 -0.58
C ASN A 99 8.88 7.64 -1.29
N THR A 100 8.18 6.52 -1.42
CA THR A 100 6.83 6.48 -1.99
C THR A 100 5.87 7.34 -1.16
N THR A 101 5.89 7.21 0.17
CA THR A 101 5.06 8.01 1.08
C THR A 101 5.33 9.51 0.89
N LYS A 102 6.59 9.94 0.87
CA LYS A 102 6.97 11.35 0.65
C LYS A 102 6.49 11.87 -0.70
N GLN A 103 6.59 11.07 -1.76
CA GLN A 103 6.11 11.46 -3.08
C GLN A 103 4.58 11.62 -3.13
N LEU A 104 3.84 10.69 -2.53
CA LEU A 104 2.38 10.80 -2.46
C LEU A 104 1.92 12.04 -1.70
N ILE A 105 2.58 12.38 -0.59
CA ILE A 105 2.33 13.62 0.15
C ILE A 105 2.60 14.85 -0.76
N LYS A 106 3.73 14.84 -1.47
CA LYS A 106 4.09 15.91 -2.42
C LYS A 106 3.07 16.06 -3.55
N PHE A 107 2.46 14.97 -4.00
CA PHE A 107 1.43 14.99 -5.06
C PHE A 107 0.07 15.52 -4.58
N GLY A 108 -0.10 15.73 -3.27
CA GLY A 108 -1.31 16.33 -2.71
C GLY A 108 -2.27 15.37 -2.03
N PHE A 109 -1.89 14.11 -1.84
CA PHE A 109 -2.68 13.19 -1.02
C PHE A 109 -2.69 13.66 0.44
N ARG A 110 -3.86 13.59 1.07
CA ARG A 110 -4.11 14.07 2.44
C ARG A 110 -4.28 12.94 3.45
N ALA A 111 -4.54 11.74 2.97
CA ALA A 111 -4.56 10.54 3.79
C ALA A 111 -3.87 9.39 3.05
N LEU A 112 -2.97 8.70 3.72
CA LEU A 112 -2.28 7.52 3.21
C LEU A 112 -2.58 6.34 4.13
N VAL A 113 -3.20 5.30 3.59
CA VAL A 113 -3.50 4.05 4.31
C VAL A 113 -2.44 3.02 3.93
N LEU A 114 -1.52 2.73 4.85
CA LEU A 114 -0.39 1.83 4.67
C LEU A 114 -0.74 0.47 5.28
N LEU A 115 -1.40 -0.38 4.52
CA LEU A 115 -1.99 -1.61 5.02
C LEU A 115 -1.00 -2.78 5.01
N ALA A 116 -0.50 -3.16 6.19
CA ALA A 116 0.38 -4.31 6.38
C ALA A 116 -0.38 -5.63 6.16
N GLY A 117 -0.19 -6.26 5.01
CA GLY A 117 -0.66 -7.62 4.74
C GLY A 117 0.29 -8.69 5.28
N HIS A 118 1.59 -8.44 5.19
CA HIS A 118 2.66 -9.27 5.75
C HIS A 118 3.12 -8.69 7.08
N TYR A 119 3.27 -9.57 8.08
CA TYR A 119 3.51 -9.17 9.48
C TYR A 119 4.73 -8.25 9.69
N PRO A 120 5.92 -8.51 9.13
CA PRO A 120 7.10 -7.67 9.34
C PRO A 120 6.96 -6.21 8.91
N TRP A 121 6.02 -5.88 8.04
CA TRP A 121 5.71 -4.48 7.72
C TRP A 121 5.36 -3.66 8.96
N GLN A 122 4.78 -4.27 10.01
CA GLN A 122 4.44 -3.57 11.25
C GLN A 122 5.67 -2.94 11.91
N GLY A 123 6.82 -3.63 11.93
CA GLY A 123 8.06 -3.09 12.46
C GLY A 123 8.58 -1.90 11.65
N ILE A 124 8.55 -2.01 10.32
CA ILE A 124 8.97 -0.95 9.41
C ILE A 124 8.06 0.28 9.57
N LEU A 125 6.75 0.08 9.59
CA LEU A 125 5.76 1.16 9.77
C LEU A 125 5.94 1.84 11.14
N ALA A 126 6.06 1.07 12.23
CA ALA A 126 6.24 1.60 13.58
C ALA A 126 7.50 2.46 13.72
N LYS A 127 8.57 2.11 12.98
CA LYS A 127 9.83 2.86 12.98
C LYS A 127 9.75 4.15 12.18
N HIS A 128 9.11 4.15 11.01
CA HIS A 128 9.22 5.24 10.04
C HIS A 128 8.00 6.19 10.01
N ILE A 129 6.78 5.67 10.25
CA ILE A 129 5.58 6.49 10.12
C ILE A 129 5.48 7.61 11.16
N PRO A 130 5.84 7.43 12.44
CA PRO A 130 5.83 8.53 13.40
C PRO A 130 6.75 9.69 13.00
N LEU A 131 7.90 9.39 12.40
CA LEU A 131 8.83 10.40 11.92
C LEU A 131 8.25 11.17 10.72
N LEU A 132 7.71 10.46 9.75
CA LEU A 132 7.04 11.05 8.59
C LEU A 132 5.82 11.87 8.99
N GLN A 133 5.02 11.40 9.96
CA GLN A 133 3.86 12.14 10.46
C GLN A 133 4.27 13.46 11.13
N LYS A 134 5.40 13.47 11.85
CA LYS A 134 5.96 14.70 12.44
C LYS A 134 6.46 15.67 11.37
N GLU A 135 7.10 15.17 10.32
CA GLU A 135 7.57 15.98 9.19
C GLU A 135 6.39 16.53 8.34
N HIS A 136 5.27 15.83 8.31
CA HIS A 136 4.11 16.13 7.45
C HIS A 136 2.78 16.14 8.24
N PRO A 137 2.62 17.07 9.21
CA PRO A 137 1.45 17.07 10.11
C PRO A 137 0.11 17.32 9.40
N GLN A 138 0.14 17.85 8.17
CA GLN A 138 -1.05 18.12 7.36
C GLN A 138 -1.58 16.90 6.61
N THR A 139 -0.85 15.77 6.60
CA THR A 139 -1.25 14.52 5.95
C THR A 139 -1.44 13.44 7.00
N LEU A 140 -2.57 12.75 6.96
CA LEU A 140 -2.85 11.65 7.87
C LEU A 140 -2.17 10.37 7.36
N LEU A 141 -1.30 9.77 8.16
CA LEU A 141 -0.64 8.49 7.88
C LEU A 141 -1.22 7.42 8.81
N LEU A 142 -1.85 6.38 8.22
CA LEU A 142 -2.61 5.33 8.90
C LEU A 142 -2.02 3.95 8.63
#